data_a6ab82847823a19b6985f8c963402dd2
#
_entry.id   a6ab82847823a19b6985f8c963402dd2
#
_cell.length_a   1.000
_cell.length_b   1.000
_cell.length_c   1.000
_cell.angle_alpha   90.00
_cell.angle_beta   90.00
_cell.angle_gamma   90.00
#
_symmetry.space_group_name_H-M   'P 1'
#
loop_
_entity.id
_entity.type
_entity.pdbx_description
1 polymer ?
#
loop_
_entity_poly.entity_id
_entity_poly.type
_entity_poly.pdbx_seq_one_letter_code
_entity_poly.pdbx_strand_id
1 'polypeptide(L)'
;MKILGIDPGTARMGCAILDISRPSKPKLLHSTVLITTVDMETPDRLAKLFREIVHIIDNHKPDIMVIEQLFFNTNAKTAINVGQARGISLLAAATNNMKVFEYTALQAKLVLTGYGRADKKDMQNSVQKQLSLKDIIKSDDENDAVAMALCHLKKTTGDYEVKTKTKRKPTKSR
;
A
#
# COMPACT_ATOMS: atom_id res chain seq x y z
N MET A 1 -0.18 17.65 3.99
CA MET A 1 -1.15 16.60 3.66
C MET A 1 -0.60 15.27 4.14
N LYS A 2 -1.45 14.47 4.80
CA LYS A 2 -1.10 13.11 5.24
C LYS A 2 -1.90 12.08 4.49
N ILE A 3 -1.27 10.97 4.15
CA ILE A 3 -1.89 9.83 3.44
C ILE A 3 -1.90 8.62 4.38
N LEU A 4 -3.06 7.96 4.50
CA LEU A 4 -3.16 6.62 5.05
C LEU A 4 -3.08 5.62 3.90
N GLY A 5 -2.00 4.87 3.82
CA GLY A 5 -1.85 3.73 2.92
C GLY A 5 -2.34 2.44 3.57
N ILE A 6 -3.09 1.62 2.84
CA ILE A 6 -3.64 0.34 3.31
C ILE A 6 -3.31 -0.78 2.32
N ASP A 7 -2.76 -1.87 2.84
CA ASP A 7 -2.68 -3.17 2.19
C ASP A 7 -3.70 -4.11 2.88
N PRO A 8 -4.85 -4.42 2.24
CA PRO A 8 -5.97 -5.04 2.94
C PRO A 8 -5.84 -6.56 3.07
N GLY A 9 -5.88 -7.06 4.28
CA GLY A 9 -5.96 -8.49 4.59
C GLY A 9 -6.69 -8.75 5.90
N THR A 10 -7.45 -9.84 6.00
CA THR A 10 -8.20 -10.17 7.23
C THR A 10 -7.30 -10.71 8.33
N ALA A 11 -6.27 -11.49 8.01
CA ALA A 11 -5.32 -12.00 8.99
C ALA A 11 -4.23 -10.99 9.34
N ARG A 12 -3.78 -10.26 8.33
CA ARG A 12 -2.74 -9.23 8.41
C ARG A 12 -3.15 -8.10 7.49
N MET A 13 -3.12 -6.88 8.00
CA MET A 13 -3.42 -5.68 7.24
C MET A 13 -2.32 -4.66 7.46
N GLY A 14 -1.63 -4.28 6.41
CA GLY A 14 -0.64 -3.20 6.45
C GLY A 14 -1.31 -1.84 6.53
N CYS A 15 -0.81 -0.98 7.42
CA CYS A 15 -1.23 0.42 7.54
C CYS A 15 -0.01 1.32 7.63
N ALA A 16 -0.03 2.44 6.93
CA ALA A 16 1.06 3.41 6.96
C ALA A 16 0.56 4.86 6.86
N ILE A 17 1.14 5.75 7.64
CA ILE A 17 0.88 7.20 7.56
C ILE A 17 2.08 7.89 6.95
N LEU A 18 1.88 8.50 5.80
CA LEU A 18 2.89 9.27 5.09
C LEU A 18 2.55 10.76 5.12
N ASP A 19 3.47 11.60 5.62
CA ASP A 19 3.35 13.04 5.50
C ASP A 19 4.02 13.52 4.20
N ILE A 20 3.22 14.12 3.34
CA ILE A 20 3.65 14.68 2.05
C ILE A 20 3.49 16.20 2.00
N SER A 21 3.54 16.89 3.14
CA SER A 21 3.51 18.35 3.20
C SER A 21 4.68 18.97 2.41
N ARG A 22 5.78 18.22 2.26
CA ARG A 22 6.87 18.49 1.33
C ARG A 22 7.00 17.32 0.37
N PRO A 23 6.40 17.38 -0.84
CA PRO A 23 6.38 16.27 -1.79
C PRO A 23 7.78 15.74 -2.18
N SER A 24 8.77 16.63 -2.28
CA SER A 24 10.18 16.25 -2.56
C SER A 24 10.89 15.55 -1.39
N LYS A 25 10.31 15.59 -0.19
CA LYS A 25 10.88 14.97 1.02
C LYS A 25 9.76 14.40 1.90
N PRO A 26 9.06 13.35 1.43
CA PRO A 26 8.00 12.71 2.20
C PRO A 26 8.57 12.07 3.47
N LYS A 27 7.75 11.96 4.52
CA LYS A 27 8.15 11.37 5.79
C LYS A 27 7.17 10.27 6.18
N LEU A 28 7.70 9.10 6.53
CA LEU A 28 6.93 8.06 7.20
C LEU A 28 6.73 8.46 8.66
N LEU A 29 5.48 8.70 9.06
CA LEU A 29 5.13 9.05 10.44
C LEU A 29 4.80 7.83 11.28
N HIS A 30 4.18 6.80 10.66
CA HIS A 30 3.77 5.57 11.32
C HIS A 30 3.65 4.46 10.29
N SER A 31 4.00 3.23 10.66
CA SER A 31 3.63 2.02 9.95
C SER A 31 3.41 0.88 10.93
N THR A 32 2.47 0.00 10.63
CA THR A 32 2.12 -1.14 11.46
C THR A 32 1.41 -2.21 10.66
N VAL A 33 1.38 -3.43 11.22
CA VAL A 33 0.52 -4.50 10.75
C VAL A 33 -0.57 -4.76 11.79
N LEU A 34 -1.82 -4.61 11.39
CA LEU A 34 -2.96 -5.02 12.20
C LEU A 34 -3.13 -6.53 12.05
N ILE A 35 -3.18 -7.25 13.16
CA ILE A 35 -3.19 -8.71 13.17
C ILE A 35 -4.47 -9.21 13.84
N THR A 36 -5.11 -10.18 13.19
CA THR A 36 -6.17 -10.98 13.79
C THR A 36 -5.79 -12.46 13.75
N THR A 37 -6.27 -13.22 14.71
CA THR A 37 -5.94 -14.65 14.86
C THR A 37 -7.03 -15.54 14.26
N VAL A 38 -6.70 -16.79 13.96
CA VAL A 38 -7.62 -17.73 13.30
C VAL A 38 -8.70 -18.28 14.25
N ASP A 39 -8.49 -18.17 15.55
CA ASP A 39 -9.45 -18.52 16.60
C ASP A 39 -10.58 -17.49 16.75
N MET A 40 -10.39 -16.28 16.21
CA MET A 40 -11.45 -15.26 16.20
C MET A 40 -12.47 -15.55 15.10
N GLU A 41 -13.75 -15.38 15.42
CA GLU A 41 -14.81 -15.41 14.41
C GLU A 41 -14.69 -14.26 13.41
N THR A 42 -15.13 -14.48 12.16
CA THR A 42 -14.99 -13.47 11.10
C THR A 42 -15.55 -12.10 11.47
N PRO A 43 -16.77 -11.97 12.09
CA PRO A 43 -17.29 -10.67 12.49
C PRO A 43 -16.39 -9.93 13.48
N ASP A 44 -15.81 -10.67 14.44
CA ASP A 44 -14.94 -10.10 15.47
C ASP A 44 -13.61 -9.61 14.88
N ARG A 45 -13.06 -10.37 13.92
CA ARG A 45 -11.87 -9.97 13.19
C ARG A 45 -12.10 -8.66 12.43
N LEU A 46 -13.22 -8.58 11.72
CA LEU A 46 -13.58 -7.37 10.97
C LEU A 46 -13.82 -6.17 11.90
N ALA A 47 -14.54 -6.39 13.00
CA ALA A 47 -14.79 -5.36 14.00
C ALA A 47 -13.48 -4.86 14.66
N LYS A 48 -12.54 -5.77 14.94
CA LYS A 48 -11.21 -5.40 15.47
C LYS A 48 -10.46 -4.54 14.48
N LEU A 49 -10.32 -5.01 13.23
CA LEU A 49 -9.60 -4.26 12.18
C LEU A 49 -10.21 -2.87 11.94
N PHE A 50 -11.55 -2.78 11.89
CA PHE A 50 -12.25 -1.51 11.74
C PHE A 50 -11.90 -0.52 12.87
N ARG A 51 -11.99 -0.98 14.14
CA ARG A 51 -11.64 -0.13 15.29
C ARG A 51 -10.17 0.34 15.25
N GLU A 52 -9.26 -0.54 14.87
CA GLU A 52 -7.84 -0.18 14.78
C GLU A 52 -7.55 0.81 13.65
N ILE A 53 -8.21 0.66 12.48
CA ILE A 53 -8.12 1.66 11.40
C ILE A 53 -8.65 3.02 11.87
N VAL A 54 -9.82 3.05 12.51
CA VAL A 54 -10.40 4.30 13.04
C VAL A 54 -9.46 4.93 14.08
N HIS A 55 -8.86 4.12 14.96
CA HIS A 55 -7.87 4.62 15.92
C HIS A 55 -6.65 5.26 15.26
N ILE A 56 -6.13 4.65 14.17
CA ILE A 56 -5.04 5.24 13.38
C ILE A 56 -5.48 6.57 12.75
N ILE A 57 -6.70 6.60 12.18
CA ILE A 57 -7.27 7.83 11.60
C ILE A 57 -7.38 8.93 12.66
N ASP A 58 -7.88 8.59 13.85
CA ASP A 58 -8.06 9.56 14.93
C ASP A 58 -6.74 10.12 15.46
N ASN A 59 -5.73 9.28 15.59
CA ASN A 59 -4.44 9.70 16.12
C ASN A 59 -3.61 10.53 15.13
N HIS A 60 -3.69 10.19 13.85
CA HIS A 60 -2.82 10.80 12.85
C HIS A 60 -3.53 11.84 11.96
N LYS A 61 -4.88 11.81 11.90
CA LYS A 61 -5.73 12.70 11.10
C LYS A 61 -5.23 12.77 9.63
N PRO A 62 -5.22 11.64 8.91
CA PRO A 62 -4.88 11.64 7.48
C PRO A 62 -5.97 12.35 6.66
N ASP A 63 -5.56 13.02 5.59
CA ASP A 63 -6.46 13.75 4.70
C ASP A 63 -7.15 12.82 3.69
N ILE A 64 -6.45 11.75 3.29
CA ILE A 64 -6.92 10.79 2.29
C ILE A 64 -6.48 9.37 2.66
N MET A 65 -7.21 8.38 2.11
CA MET A 65 -6.81 6.97 2.13
C MET A 65 -6.38 6.53 0.73
N VAL A 66 -5.33 5.71 0.69
CA VAL A 66 -4.89 5.00 -0.53
C VAL A 66 -4.88 3.52 -0.24
N ILE A 67 -5.62 2.74 -1.00
CA ILE A 67 -5.79 1.30 -0.78
C ILE A 67 -5.45 0.52 -2.06
N GLU A 68 -4.93 -0.71 -1.89
CA GLU A 68 -4.68 -1.58 -3.02
C GLU A 68 -5.98 -1.97 -3.72
N GLN A 69 -6.00 -1.81 -5.05
CA GLN A 69 -7.04 -2.34 -5.92
C GLN A 69 -6.72 -3.80 -6.27
N LEU A 70 -7.59 -4.69 -5.86
CA LEU A 70 -7.41 -6.13 -6.03
C LEU A 70 -8.13 -6.64 -7.28
N PHE A 71 -7.44 -7.51 -8.03
CA PHE A 71 -8.03 -8.30 -9.10
C PHE A 71 -8.03 -9.78 -8.70
N PHE A 72 -9.20 -10.36 -8.58
CA PHE A 72 -9.37 -11.75 -8.15
C PHE A 72 -9.40 -12.68 -9.36
N ASN A 73 -8.33 -13.42 -9.58
CA ASN A 73 -8.27 -14.31 -10.77
C ASN A 73 -8.51 -15.80 -10.48
N THR A 74 -8.30 -16.34 -9.26
CA THR A 74 -8.28 -17.81 -9.11
C THR A 74 -8.75 -18.40 -7.78
N ASN A 75 -8.85 -17.66 -6.68
CA ASN A 75 -9.22 -18.23 -5.37
C ASN A 75 -10.35 -17.43 -4.71
N ALA A 76 -11.58 -17.92 -4.88
CA ALA A 76 -12.79 -17.27 -4.38
C ALA A 76 -12.77 -17.06 -2.84
N LYS A 77 -12.25 -18.02 -2.06
CA LYS A 77 -12.19 -17.91 -0.59
C LYS A 77 -11.27 -16.78 -0.14
N THR A 78 -10.09 -16.68 -0.73
CA THR A 78 -9.15 -15.59 -0.45
C THR A 78 -9.75 -14.25 -0.91
N ALA A 79 -10.41 -14.23 -2.08
CA ALA A 79 -11.07 -13.06 -2.62
C ALA A 79 -12.13 -12.48 -1.66
N ILE A 80 -12.98 -13.35 -1.09
CA ILE A 80 -14.01 -12.92 -0.13
C ILE A 80 -13.36 -12.30 1.12
N ASN A 81 -12.37 -12.97 1.72
CA ASN A 81 -11.72 -12.48 2.93
C ASN A 81 -11.04 -11.13 2.72
N VAL A 82 -10.29 -10.97 1.63
CA VAL A 82 -9.63 -9.70 1.31
C VAL A 82 -10.66 -8.64 0.94
N GLY A 83 -11.73 -9.01 0.22
CA GLY A 83 -12.85 -8.12 -0.09
C GLY A 83 -13.54 -7.58 1.17
N GLN A 84 -13.72 -8.41 2.21
CA GLN A 84 -14.25 -7.98 3.50
C GLN A 84 -13.31 -6.98 4.21
N ALA A 85 -12.01 -7.29 4.28
CA ALA A 85 -11.01 -6.38 4.85
C ALA A 85 -10.97 -5.04 4.10
N ARG A 86 -11.06 -5.07 2.77
CA ARG A 86 -11.16 -3.87 1.95
C ARG A 86 -12.46 -3.11 2.24
N GLY A 87 -13.60 -3.81 2.37
CA GLY A 87 -14.90 -3.20 2.67
C GLY A 87 -14.90 -2.39 3.97
N ILE A 88 -14.32 -2.94 5.05
CA ILE A 88 -14.20 -2.22 6.33
C ILE A 88 -13.25 -1.03 6.24
N SER A 89 -12.18 -1.11 5.43
CA SER A 89 -11.28 0.02 5.21
C SER A 89 -11.99 1.17 4.49
N LEU A 90 -12.78 0.86 3.46
CA LEU A 90 -13.61 1.85 2.76
C LEU A 90 -14.67 2.46 3.67
N LEU A 91 -15.30 1.65 4.54
CA LEU A 91 -16.25 2.13 5.53
C LEU A 91 -15.58 3.08 6.53
N ALA A 92 -14.39 2.73 7.03
CA ALA A 92 -13.62 3.59 7.94
C ALA A 92 -13.28 4.94 7.27
N ALA A 93 -12.90 4.94 6.00
CA ALA A 93 -12.65 6.17 5.26
C ALA A 93 -13.93 7.00 5.11
N ALA A 94 -15.05 6.38 4.71
CA ALA A 94 -16.33 7.05 4.47
C ALA A 94 -16.89 7.69 5.76
N THR A 95 -16.85 6.97 6.89
CA THR A 95 -17.32 7.47 8.19
C THR A 95 -16.46 8.63 8.73
N ASN A 96 -15.24 8.79 8.22
CA ASN A 96 -14.34 9.89 8.56
C ASN A 96 -14.23 10.95 7.44
N ASN A 97 -15.14 10.94 6.46
CA ASN A 97 -15.18 11.88 5.34
C ASN A 97 -13.89 11.96 4.52
N MET A 98 -13.12 10.85 4.45
CA MET A 98 -11.88 10.78 3.71
C MET A 98 -12.13 10.40 2.25
N LYS A 99 -11.42 11.04 1.32
CA LYS A 99 -11.35 10.56 -0.06
C LYS A 99 -10.49 9.31 -0.15
N VAL A 100 -10.92 8.35 -0.99
CA VAL A 100 -10.19 7.12 -1.23
C VAL A 100 -9.64 7.11 -2.65
N PHE A 101 -8.37 6.73 -2.79
CA PHE A 101 -7.70 6.48 -4.05
C PHE A 101 -7.24 5.02 -4.11
N GLU A 102 -7.21 4.46 -5.32
CA GLU A 102 -6.93 3.05 -5.54
C GLU A 102 -5.85 2.86 -6.57
N TYR A 103 -4.91 1.97 -6.29
CA TYR A 103 -3.86 1.58 -7.22
C TYR A 103 -3.62 0.07 -7.15
N THR A 104 -3.30 -0.54 -8.28
CA THR A 104 -2.92 -1.95 -8.33
C THR A 104 -1.47 -2.14 -7.88
N ALA A 105 -1.11 -3.34 -7.40
CA ALA A 105 0.27 -3.71 -7.12
C ALA A 105 1.19 -3.46 -8.34
N LEU A 106 0.69 -3.75 -9.55
CA LEU A 106 1.43 -3.49 -10.80
C LEU A 106 1.74 -1.99 -10.98
N GLN A 107 0.76 -1.12 -10.71
CA GLN A 107 0.96 0.33 -10.79
C GLN A 107 1.97 0.81 -9.76
N ALA A 108 1.89 0.34 -8.50
CA ALA A 108 2.85 0.68 -7.46
C ALA A 108 4.27 0.26 -7.86
N LYS A 109 4.46 -0.98 -8.32
CA LYS A 109 5.75 -1.47 -8.81
C LYS A 109 6.31 -0.59 -9.93
N LEU A 110 5.49 -0.29 -10.93
CA LEU A 110 5.90 0.52 -12.06
C LEU A 110 6.31 1.94 -11.65
N VAL A 111 5.51 2.56 -10.80
CA VAL A 111 5.73 3.93 -10.33
C VAL A 111 6.95 4.05 -9.41
N LEU A 112 7.15 3.08 -8.50
CA LEU A 112 8.21 3.16 -7.50
C LEU A 112 9.57 2.67 -8.02
N THR A 113 9.59 1.68 -8.91
CA THR A 113 10.83 1.05 -9.39
C THR A 113 11.11 1.31 -10.87
N GLY A 114 10.12 1.82 -11.61
CA GLY A 114 10.15 1.94 -13.07
C GLY A 114 9.91 0.61 -13.79
N TYR A 115 9.62 -0.50 -13.06
CA TYR A 115 9.47 -1.84 -13.64
C TYR A 115 8.33 -2.62 -13.01
N GLY A 116 7.30 -2.96 -13.81
CA GLY A 116 6.09 -3.63 -13.31
C GLY A 116 6.27 -5.06 -12.79
N ARG A 117 7.42 -5.71 -13.08
CA ARG A 117 7.78 -7.05 -12.54
C ARG A 117 8.84 -6.97 -11.43
N ALA A 118 8.95 -5.81 -10.77
CA ALA A 118 9.81 -5.64 -9.62
C ALA A 118 9.48 -6.69 -8.56
N ASP A 119 10.52 -7.26 -7.96
CA ASP A 119 10.36 -8.20 -6.87
C ASP A 119 10.18 -7.47 -5.52
N LYS A 120 10.00 -8.25 -4.46
CA LYS A 120 9.84 -7.76 -3.10
C LYS A 120 11.02 -6.90 -2.65
N LYS A 121 12.25 -7.34 -2.93
CA LYS A 121 13.47 -6.65 -2.53
C LYS A 121 13.63 -5.32 -3.27
N ASP A 122 13.26 -5.28 -4.55
CA ASP A 122 13.23 -4.06 -5.34
C ASP A 122 12.28 -3.03 -4.73
N MET A 123 11.09 -3.47 -4.30
CA MET A 123 10.10 -2.62 -3.65
C MET A 123 10.60 -2.09 -2.30
N GLN A 124 11.14 -2.96 -1.44
CA GLN A 124 11.70 -2.56 -0.15
C GLN A 124 12.83 -1.54 -0.29
N ASN A 125 13.76 -1.77 -1.21
CA ASN A 125 14.86 -0.86 -1.50
C ASN A 125 14.35 0.49 -2.04
N SER A 126 13.34 0.44 -2.90
CA SER A 126 12.74 1.66 -3.46
C SER A 126 12.05 2.51 -2.38
N VAL A 127 11.27 1.89 -1.50
CA VAL A 127 10.62 2.55 -0.36
C VAL A 127 11.68 3.16 0.57
N GLN A 128 12.71 2.38 0.95
CA GLN A 128 13.80 2.85 1.80
C GLN A 128 14.47 4.09 1.21
N LYS A 129 14.83 4.05 -0.07
CA LYS A 129 15.51 5.14 -0.77
C LYS A 129 14.65 6.40 -0.82
N GLN A 130 13.35 6.27 -1.18
CA GLN A 130 12.46 7.41 -1.36
C GLN A 130 12.13 8.12 -0.04
N LEU A 131 12.10 7.39 1.05
CA LEU A 131 11.85 7.93 2.40
C LEU A 131 13.14 8.22 3.18
N SER A 132 14.32 7.94 2.59
CA SER A 132 15.62 8.07 3.26
C SER A 132 15.64 7.34 4.62
N LEU A 133 15.06 6.13 4.67
CA LEU A 133 15.05 5.32 5.88
C LEU A 133 16.43 4.73 6.14
N LYS A 134 16.81 4.63 7.42
CA LYS A 134 18.06 3.98 7.84
C LYS A 134 18.06 2.50 7.45
N ASP A 135 16.96 1.80 7.71
CA ASP A 135 16.78 0.38 7.46
C ASP A 135 15.56 0.15 6.56
N ILE A 136 15.52 -1.00 5.88
CA ILE A 136 14.35 -1.44 5.11
C ILE A 136 13.19 -1.79 6.05
N ILE A 137 11.97 -1.60 5.58
CA ILE A 137 10.77 -2.11 6.26
C ILE A 137 10.73 -3.62 6.00
N LYS A 138 10.92 -4.43 7.05
CA LYS A 138 11.01 -5.90 6.94
C LYS A 138 9.67 -6.58 6.70
N SER A 139 8.60 -6.02 7.26
CA SER A 139 7.24 -6.53 7.06
C SER A 139 6.75 -6.18 5.66
N ASP A 140 6.26 -7.18 4.94
CA ASP A 140 5.72 -6.99 3.59
C ASP A 140 4.47 -6.15 3.61
N ASP A 141 3.54 -6.49 4.50
CA ASP A 141 2.28 -5.78 4.63
C ASP A 141 2.49 -4.29 4.94
N GLU A 142 3.46 -3.95 5.84
CA GLU A 142 3.82 -2.56 6.11
C GLU A 142 4.43 -1.88 4.89
N ASN A 143 5.37 -2.58 4.22
CA ASN A 143 6.05 -2.05 3.04
C ASN A 143 5.07 -1.78 1.91
N ASP A 144 4.09 -2.67 1.70
CA ASP A 144 3.09 -2.54 0.65
C ASP A 144 2.11 -1.39 0.96
N ALA A 145 1.70 -1.22 2.22
CA ALA A 145 0.92 -0.05 2.65
C ALA A 145 1.67 1.27 2.42
N VAL A 146 2.97 1.34 2.74
CA VAL A 146 3.83 2.51 2.46
C VAL A 146 3.95 2.72 0.95
N ALA A 147 4.12 1.65 0.18
CA ALA A 147 4.22 1.71 -1.28
C ALA A 147 2.95 2.27 -1.94
N MET A 148 1.76 1.93 -1.42
CA MET A 148 0.49 2.52 -1.89
C MET A 148 0.49 4.04 -1.69
N ALA A 149 0.86 4.53 -0.51
CA ALA A 149 0.92 5.96 -0.22
C ALA A 149 1.95 6.71 -1.10
N LEU A 150 3.14 6.13 -1.30
CA LEU A 150 4.17 6.67 -2.20
C LEU A 150 3.73 6.65 -3.66
N CYS A 151 3.02 5.60 -4.10
CA CYS A 151 2.48 5.51 -5.44
C CYS A 151 1.54 6.69 -5.74
N HIS A 152 0.65 7.01 -4.80
CA HIS A 152 -0.23 8.17 -4.93
C HIS A 152 0.55 9.48 -5.04
N LEU A 153 1.52 9.71 -4.13
CA LEU A 153 2.36 10.90 -4.17
C LEU A 153 3.01 11.08 -5.54
N LYS A 154 3.68 10.04 -6.03
CA LYS A 154 4.40 10.12 -7.31
C LYS A 154 3.50 10.29 -8.51
N LYS A 155 2.34 9.65 -8.52
CA LYS A 155 1.36 9.83 -9.61
C LYS A 155 0.76 11.22 -9.64
N THR A 156 0.56 11.84 -8.50
CA THR A 156 0.00 13.20 -8.41
C THR A 156 1.04 14.29 -8.71
N THR A 157 2.32 14.03 -8.43
CA THR A 157 3.43 14.96 -8.74
C THR A 157 4.03 14.73 -10.12
N GLY A 158 3.76 13.58 -10.77
CA GLY A 158 4.40 13.19 -12.03
C GLY A 158 5.87 12.75 -11.86
N ASP A 159 6.35 12.59 -10.63
CA ASP A 159 7.75 12.26 -10.33
C ASP A 159 8.01 10.75 -10.37
N TYR A 160 7.90 10.15 -11.58
CA TYR A 160 8.29 8.76 -11.81
C TYR A 160 8.63 8.51 -13.28
N GLU A 161 9.54 7.56 -13.52
CA GLU A 161 9.95 7.14 -14.84
C GLU A 161 9.63 5.65 -15.05
N VAL A 162 9.08 5.32 -16.21
CA VAL A 162 8.84 3.94 -16.64
C VAL A 162 10.00 3.47 -17.49
N LYS A 163 10.74 2.48 -17.02
CA LYS A 163 11.83 1.83 -17.77
C LYS A 163 11.23 0.97 -18.89
N THR A 164 11.22 1.47 -20.12
CA THR A 164 10.90 0.64 -21.29
C THR A 164 12.05 -0.34 -21.53
N LYS A 165 11.74 -1.65 -21.66
CA LYS A 165 12.75 -2.63 -22.10
C LYS A 165 13.24 -2.22 -23.48
N THR A 166 14.48 -1.74 -23.60
CA THR A 166 15.19 -1.73 -24.88
C THR A 166 15.23 -3.16 -25.39
N LYS A 167 14.59 -3.44 -26.53
CA LYS A 167 14.68 -4.72 -27.23
C LYS A 167 16.17 -5.06 -27.40
N ARG A 168 16.66 -6.13 -26.74
CA ARG A 168 18.00 -6.66 -27.07
C ARG A 168 17.99 -6.92 -28.57
N LYS A 169 18.88 -6.26 -29.31
CA LYS A 169 19.13 -6.58 -30.73
C LYS A 169 19.48 -8.07 -30.79
N PRO A 170 18.89 -8.83 -31.73
CA PRO A 170 19.30 -10.21 -31.92
C PRO A 170 20.79 -10.21 -32.33
N THR A 171 21.62 -10.90 -31.56
CA THR A 171 22.99 -11.23 -31.93
C THR A 171 22.94 -12.05 -33.22
N LYS A 172 23.41 -11.46 -34.32
CA LYS A 172 23.65 -12.23 -35.56
C LYS A 172 24.71 -13.29 -35.24
N SER A 173 24.29 -14.56 -35.19
CA SER A 173 25.21 -15.69 -35.27
C SER A 173 25.85 -15.70 -36.66
N ARG A 174 27.16 -15.67 -36.69
CA ARG A 174 27.94 -16.02 -37.86
C ARG A 174 28.03 -17.52 -38.01
#